data_d2dda7fda3d120efccd4082ab3613d11
#
_entry.id   d2dda7fda3d120efccd4082ab3613d11
#
_cell.length_a   1.000
_cell.length_b   1.000
_cell.length_c   1.000
_cell.angle_alpha   90.00
_cell.angle_beta   90.00
_cell.angle_gamma   90.00
#
_symmetry.space_group_name_H-M   'P 1'
#
loop_
_entity.id
_entity.type
_entity.pdbx_description
1 polymer ?
#
loop_
_entity_poly.entity_id
_entity_poly.type
_entity_poly.pdbx_seq_one_letter_code
_entity_poly.pdbx_strand_id
1 'polypeptide(L)'
;MRRRKTVKRELTPDVKYNSELVARLINTLMRMGKKSVAQKIVYGAFDYIKTKKKDMDALDVFIQAVENVKPKLEVKSRRVGGATYQVPVEISPERQVALAIRWISSYSQAKKGKPMMEALASELLEAFDNTGSSVKKKEDTHKMAQANKAFAHYRW
;
A
#
# COMPACT_ATOMS: atom_id res chain seq x y z
N MET A 1 27.89 8.16 6.83
CA MET A 1 26.69 8.85 6.28
C MET A 1 26.77 8.92 4.77
N ARG A 2 25.67 8.67 4.05
CA ARG A 2 25.65 8.70 2.59
C ARG A 2 25.60 10.15 2.12
N ARG A 3 26.67 10.64 1.49
CA ARG A 3 26.84 12.06 1.10
C ARG A 3 25.94 12.48 -0.07
N ARG A 4 25.53 11.54 -0.94
CA ARG A 4 24.69 11.83 -2.12
C ARG A 4 23.35 11.08 -2.04
N LYS A 5 22.28 11.75 -2.48
CA LYS A 5 20.97 11.12 -2.66
C LYS A 5 21.06 10.04 -3.74
N THR A 6 20.47 8.90 -3.49
CA THR A 6 20.45 7.79 -4.47
C THR A 6 19.63 8.21 -5.69
N VAL A 7 20.17 7.99 -6.88
CA VAL A 7 19.40 8.13 -8.12
C VAL A 7 18.29 7.07 -8.11
N LYS A 8 17.05 7.51 -8.28
CA LYS A 8 15.89 6.59 -8.36
C LYS A 8 15.95 5.89 -9.71
N ARG A 9 15.82 4.56 -9.69
CA ARG A 9 15.66 3.79 -10.91
C ARG A 9 14.28 4.07 -11.50
N GLU A 10 14.22 4.28 -12.80
CA GLU A 10 12.97 4.36 -13.55
C GLU A 10 12.23 3.02 -13.46
N LEU A 11 10.94 3.08 -13.20
CA LEU A 11 10.10 1.90 -13.14
C LEU A 11 9.43 1.72 -14.51
N THR A 12 9.75 0.63 -15.20
CA THR A 12 9.05 0.27 -16.43
C THR A 12 7.60 -0.09 -16.09
N PRO A 13 6.60 0.49 -16.77
CA PRO A 13 5.20 0.15 -16.57
C PRO A 13 4.93 -1.33 -16.89
N ASP A 14 3.84 -1.86 -16.39
CA ASP A 14 3.42 -3.23 -16.65
C ASP A 14 2.98 -3.43 -18.11
N VAL A 15 3.31 -4.58 -18.70
CA VAL A 15 3.08 -4.86 -20.13
C VAL A 15 1.58 -4.96 -20.47
N LYS A 16 0.74 -5.54 -19.57
CA LYS A 16 -0.69 -5.79 -19.83
C LYS A 16 -1.54 -4.54 -19.60
N TYR A 17 -1.25 -3.78 -18.56
CA TYR A 17 -2.06 -2.64 -18.12
C TYR A 17 -1.38 -1.28 -18.36
N ASN A 18 -0.15 -1.27 -18.85
CA ASN A 18 0.67 -0.06 -19.07
C ASN A 18 0.65 0.92 -17.86
N SER A 19 0.68 0.37 -16.64
CA SER A 19 0.56 1.11 -15.39
C SER A 19 1.76 0.89 -14.47
N GLU A 20 2.37 1.97 -14.00
CA GLU A 20 3.43 1.92 -13.00
C GLU A 20 2.94 1.40 -11.65
N LEU A 21 1.68 1.70 -11.27
CA LEU A 21 1.11 1.22 -10.01
C LEU A 21 0.98 -0.30 -10.00
N VAL A 22 0.57 -0.89 -11.12
CA VAL A 22 0.51 -2.35 -11.28
C VAL A 22 1.91 -2.96 -11.21
N ALA A 23 2.89 -2.34 -11.87
CA ALA A 23 4.28 -2.79 -11.79
C ALA A 23 4.83 -2.74 -10.35
N ARG A 24 4.49 -1.69 -9.57
CA ARG A 24 4.85 -1.58 -8.15
C ARG A 24 4.19 -2.67 -7.30
N LEU A 25 2.92 -2.99 -7.56
CA LEU A 25 2.21 -4.08 -6.88
C LEU A 25 2.87 -5.43 -7.16
N ILE A 26 3.17 -5.74 -8.43
CA ILE A 26 3.86 -6.97 -8.85
C ILE A 26 5.21 -7.09 -8.14
N ASN A 27 6.01 -6.02 -8.15
CA ASN A 27 7.32 -6.02 -7.49
C ASN A 27 7.22 -6.18 -5.96
N THR A 28 6.16 -5.68 -5.32
CA THR A 28 5.93 -5.84 -3.87
C THR A 28 5.47 -7.25 -3.52
N LEU A 29 4.68 -7.88 -4.38
CA LEU A 29 4.22 -9.26 -4.20
C LEU A 29 5.29 -10.30 -4.52
N MET A 30 6.26 -9.95 -5.37
CA MET A 30 7.31 -10.85 -5.82
C MET A 30 8.15 -11.35 -4.64
N ARG A 31 8.34 -12.67 -4.59
CA ARG A 31 9.23 -13.35 -3.63
C ARG A 31 10.31 -14.12 -4.38
N MET A 32 11.52 -14.10 -3.88
CA MET A 32 12.68 -14.84 -4.44
C MET A 32 12.91 -14.57 -5.95
N GLY A 33 12.58 -13.35 -6.42
CA GLY A 33 12.75 -13.00 -7.86
C GLY A 33 11.72 -13.63 -8.82
N LYS A 34 10.72 -14.37 -8.32
CA LYS A 34 9.71 -15.06 -9.15
C LYS A 34 8.68 -14.09 -9.72
N LYS A 35 9.07 -13.22 -10.64
CA LYS A 35 8.23 -12.15 -11.20
C LYS A 35 7.03 -12.68 -11.98
N SER A 36 7.20 -13.74 -12.78
CA SER A 36 6.13 -14.34 -13.58
C SER A 36 4.99 -14.89 -12.71
N VAL A 37 5.32 -15.45 -11.55
CA VAL A 37 4.31 -15.92 -10.57
C VAL A 37 3.54 -14.73 -9.98
N ALA A 38 4.23 -13.66 -9.60
CA ALA A 38 3.60 -12.45 -9.10
C ALA A 38 2.67 -11.81 -10.14
N GLN A 39 3.08 -11.76 -11.41
CA GLN A 39 2.24 -11.29 -12.51
C GLN A 39 0.96 -12.13 -12.65
N LYS A 40 1.09 -13.47 -12.66
CA LYS A 40 -0.07 -14.38 -12.73
C LYS A 40 -1.06 -14.13 -11.57
N ILE A 41 -0.56 -13.90 -10.35
CA ILE A 41 -1.40 -13.60 -9.18
C ILE A 41 -2.15 -12.28 -9.38
N VAL A 42 -1.46 -11.21 -9.79
CA VAL A 42 -2.09 -9.89 -9.98
C VAL A 42 -3.11 -9.92 -11.13
N TYR A 43 -2.75 -10.51 -12.26
CA TYR A 43 -3.67 -10.62 -13.39
C TYR A 43 -4.90 -11.47 -13.05
N GLY A 44 -4.70 -12.61 -12.38
CA GLY A 44 -5.82 -13.43 -11.92
C GLY A 44 -6.71 -12.74 -10.89
N ALA A 45 -6.13 -11.89 -10.02
CA ALA A 45 -6.91 -11.06 -9.10
C ALA A 45 -7.75 -10.02 -9.86
N PHE A 46 -7.21 -9.39 -10.90
CA PHE A 46 -7.96 -8.43 -11.72
C PHE A 46 -9.06 -9.13 -12.55
N ASP A 47 -8.79 -10.30 -13.08
CA ASP A 47 -9.81 -11.10 -13.77
C ASP A 47 -10.93 -11.49 -12.80
N TYR A 48 -10.61 -11.84 -11.55
CA TYR A 48 -11.60 -12.11 -10.50
C TYR A 48 -12.43 -10.85 -10.16
N ILE A 49 -11.82 -9.67 -10.07
CA ILE A 49 -12.53 -8.40 -9.85
C ILE A 49 -13.53 -8.15 -10.98
N LYS A 50 -13.15 -8.36 -12.25
CA LYS A 50 -14.04 -8.23 -13.42
C LYS A 50 -15.26 -9.15 -13.35
N THR A 51 -15.11 -10.34 -12.79
CA THR A 51 -16.26 -11.26 -12.61
C THR A 51 -17.24 -10.78 -11.54
N LYS A 52 -16.74 -10.06 -10.51
CA LYS A 52 -17.55 -9.56 -9.39
C LYS A 52 -18.19 -8.19 -9.67
N LYS A 53 -17.43 -7.27 -10.26
CA LYS A 53 -17.88 -5.90 -10.64
C LYS A 53 -17.77 -5.77 -12.16
N LYS A 54 -18.81 -6.20 -12.88
CA LYS A 54 -18.85 -6.18 -14.36
C LYS A 54 -18.90 -4.78 -14.95
N ASP A 55 -19.39 -3.81 -14.20
CA ASP A 55 -19.65 -2.44 -14.65
C ASP A 55 -18.39 -1.54 -14.57
N MET A 56 -17.28 -2.01 -14.00
CA MET A 56 -16.08 -1.21 -13.78
C MET A 56 -14.82 -1.91 -14.27
N ASP A 57 -13.85 -1.15 -14.76
CA ASP A 57 -12.55 -1.72 -15.08
C ASP A 57 -11.79 -2.09 -13.79
N ALA A 58 -11.15 -3.26 -13.77
CA ALA A 58 -10.38 -3.73 -12.64
C ALA A 58 -9.19 -2.81 -12.32
N LEU A 59 -8.66 -2.08 -13.31
CA LEU A 59 -7.61 -1.09 -13.11
C LEU A 59 -8.13 0.11 -12.30
N ASP A 60 -9.32 0.60 -12.61
CA ASP A 60 -9.94 1.73 -11.90
C ASP A 60 -10.28 1.35 -10.47
N VAL A 61 -10.81 0.14 -10.26
CA VAL A 61 -11.04 -0.41 -8.91
C VAL A 61 -9.74 -0.46 -8.11
N PHE A 62 -8.64 -0.90 -8.71
CA PHE A 62 -7.33 -0.94 -8.07
C PHE A 62 -6.80 0.46 -7.74
N ILE A 63 -6.88 1.41 -8.66
CA ILE A 63 -6.44 2.79 -8.43
C ILE A 63 -7.22 3.40 -7.28
N GLN A 64 -8.55 3.29 -7.29
CA GLN A 64 -9.40 3.81 -6.21
C GLN A 64 -9.13 3.12 -4.87
N ALA A 65 -8.92 1.80 -4.86
CA ALA A 65 -8.55 1.06 -3.65
C ALA A 65 -7.23 1.57 -3.05
N VAL A 66 -6.22 1.83 -3.89
CA VAL A 66 -4.95 2.41 -3.44
C VAL A 66 -5.16 3.81 -2.88
N GLU A 67 -5.96 4.67 -3.54
CA GLU A 67 -6.27 6.02 -3.03
C GLU A 67 -6.94 5.97 -1.65
N ASN A 68 -7.91 5.06 -1.47
CA ASN A 68 -8.61 4.86 -0.21
C ASN A 68 -7.70 4.40 0.94
N VAL A 69 -6.64 3.66 0.63
CA VAL A 69 -5.68 3.13 1.63
C VAL A 69 -4.52 4.08 1.90
N LYS A 70 -4.21 5.05 1.05
CA LYS A 70 -3.11 6.00 1.23
C LYS A 70 -3.20 6.77 2.56
N PRO A 71 -2.19 6.68 3.46
CA PRO A 71 -2.17 7.49 4.68
C PRO A 71 -1.60 8.89 4.38
N LYS A 72 -2.17 9.91 5.02
CA LYS A 72 -1.64 11.29 4.97
C LYS A 72 -0.57 11.54 6.03
N LEU A 73 -0.67 10.86 7.17
CA LEU A 73 0.21 11.02 8.33
C LEU A 73 0.80 9.67 8.74
N GLU A 74 2.04 9.69 9.21
CA GLU A 74 2.66 8.56 9.91
C GLU A 74 3.27 9.05 11.22
N VAL A 75 3.51 8.13 12.14
CA VAL A 75 4.17 8.43 13.41
C VAL A 75 5.60 7.92 13.35
N LYS A 76 6.57 8.79 13.63
CA LYS A 76 7.99 8.45 13.73
C LYS A 76 8.48 8.64 15.16
N SER A 77 9.21 7.66 15.65
CA SER A 77 9.86 7.79 16.96
C SER A 77 11.06 8.71 16.90
N ARG A 78 11.14 9.66 17.83
CA ARG A 78 12.29 10.57 18.03
C ARG A 78 12.72 10.55 19.47
N ARG A 79 14.02 10.46 19.70
CA ARG A 79 14.61 10.53 21.04
C ARG A 79 14.99 11.96 21.38
N VAL A 80 14.42 12.52 22.44
CA VAL A 80 14.71 13.86 22.93
C VAL A 80 14.97 13.77 24.44
N GLY A 81 16.14 14.24 24.91
CA GLY A 81 16.48 14.24 26.33
C GLY A 81 16.42 12.87 27.03
N GLY A 82 16.68 11.79 26.28
CA GLY A 82 16.62 10.42 26.82
C GLY A 82 15.27 9.73 26.71
N ALA A 83 14.16 10.44 26.51
CA ALA A 83 12.82 9.90 26.26
C ALA A 83 12.53 9.72 24.78
N THR A 84 11.78 8.70 24.41
CA THR A 84 11.35 8.44 23.02
C THR A 84 9.93 8.93 22.83
N TYR A 85 9.77 9.92 21.94
CA TYR A 85 8.47 10.48 21.58
C TYR A 85 8.02 9.99 20.21
N GLN A 86 6.72 9.77 20.08
CA GLN A 86 6.07 9.42 18.82
C GLN A 86 5.62 10.72 18.13
N VAL A 87 6.36 11.15 17.10
CA VAL A 87 6.11 12.43 16.41
C VAL A 87 5.32 12.21 15.14
N PRO A 88 4.14 12.84 14.96
CA PRO A 88 3.38 12.77 13.73
C PRO A 88 4.07 13.57 12.62
N VAL A 89 4.21 12.95 11.44
CA VAL A 89 4.88 13.53 10.27
C VAL A 89 4.03 13.31 9.03
N GLU A 90 3.93 14.33 8.18
CA GLU A 90 3.31 14.20 6.87
C GLU A 90 4.11 13.28 5.94
N ILE A 91 3.42 12.52 5.14
CA ILE A 91 4.01 11.51 4.26
C ILE A 91 4.10 12.05 2.84
N SER A 92 5.26 11.90 2.20
CA SER A 92 5.43 12.25 0.78
C SER A 92 4.56 11.35 -0.11
N PRO A 93 4.04 11.85 -1.26
CA PRO A 93 3.15 11.10 -2.13
C PRO A 93 3.68 9.71 -2.54
N GLU A 94 4.96 9.62 -2.86
CA GLU A 94 5.59 8.34 -3.22
C GLU A 94 5.55 7.31 -2.08
N ARG A 95 5.79 7.78 -0.85
CA ARG A 95 5.76 6.92 0.33
C ARG A 95 4.33 6.51 0.69
N GLN A 96 3.34 7.40 0.47
CA GLN A 96 1.92 7.06 0.64
C GLN A 96 1.54 5.87 -0.23
N VAL A 97 1.90 5.91 -1.53
CA VAL A 97 1.67 4.80 -2.46
C VAL A 97 2.40 3.53 -2.00
N ALA A 98 3.66 3.65 -1.61
CA ALA A 98 4.45 2.49 -1.16
C ALA A 98 3.85 1.83 0.09
N LEU A 99 3.35 2.62 1.05
CA LEU A 99 2.68 2.11 2.26
C LEU A 99 1.34 1.45 1.91
N ALA A 100 0.52 2.06 1.06
CA ALA A 100 -0.76 1.51 0.65
C ALA A 100 -0.59 0.13 -0.02
N ILE A 101 0.30 0.03 -1.00
CA ILE A 101 0.59 -1.24 -1.71
C ILE A 101 1.13 -2.30 -0.73
N ARG A 102 2.01 -1.91 0.19
CA ARG A 102 2.55 -2.83 1.20
C ARG A 102 1.45 -3.35 2.12
N TRP A 103 0.56 -2.50 2.60
CA TRP A 103 -0.54 -2.91 3.48
C TRP A 103 -1.52 -3.82 2.76
N ILE A 104 -1.96 -3.46 1.55
CA ILE A 104 -2.80 -4.33 0.71
C ILE A 104 -2.15 -5.71 0.53
N SER A 105 -0.87 -5.75 0.15
CA SER A 105 -0.13 -7.01 -0.01
C SER A 105 -0.07 -7.81 1.29
N SER A 106 0.25 -7.18 2.42
CA SER A 106 0.40 -7.86 3.71
C SER A 106 -0.93 -8.42 4.21
N TYR A 107 -2.01 -7.66 4.13
CA TYR A 107 -3.33 -8.11 4.57
C TYR A 107 -3.94 -9.15 3.64
N SER A 108 -3.68 -9.07 2.33
CA SER A 108 -4.04 -10.14 1.40
C SER A 108 -3.36 -11.47 1.76
N GLN A 109 -2.06 -11.43 2.11
CA GLN A 109 -1.31 -12.62 2.53
C GLN A 109 -1.78 -13.17 3.89
N ALA A 110 -2.35 -12.33 4.75
CA ALA A 110 -2.88 -12.75 6.05
C ALA A 110 -4.23 -13.47 5.95
N LYS A 111 -4.96 -13.33 4.84
CA LYS A 111 -6.24 -14.02 4.59
C LYS A 111 -5.99 -15.52 4.37
N LYS A 112 -6.25 -16.33 5.40
CA LYS A 112 -6.07 -17.79 5.35
C LYS A 112 -7.21 -18.49 4.58
N GLY A 113 -6.93 -19.68 4.05
CA GLY A 113 -7.94 -20.54 3.41
C GLY A 113 -8.33 -20.15 1.97
N LYS A 114 -7.68 -19.16 1.37
CA LYS A 114 -7.93 -18.73 -0.02
C LYS A 114 -6.61 -18.64 -0.80
N PRO A 115 -6.61 -18.95 -2.10
CA PRO A 115 -5.43 -18.70 -2.95
C PRO A 115 -5.14 -17.21 -3.00
N MET A 116 -3.85 -16.86 -3.16
CA MET A 116 -3.38 -15.46 -3.08
C MET A 116 -4.08 -14.52 -4.07
N MET A 117 -4.46 -15.01 -5.27
CA MET A 117 -5.17 -14.19 -6.25
C MET A 117 -6.58 -13.79 -5.77
N GLU A 118 -7.32 -14.72 -5.15
CA GLU A 118 -8.65 -14.43 -4.59
C GLU A 118 -8.56 -13.57 -3.33
N ALA A 119 -7.56 -13.82 -2.47
CA ALA A 119 -7.31 -13.03 -1.28
C ALA A 119 -6.97 -11.58 -1.63
N LEU A 120 -6.14 -11.36 -2.67
CA LEU A 120 -5.79 -10.04 -3.18
C LEU A 120 -7.03 -9.34 -3.78
N ALA A 121 -7.80 -10.02 -4.60
CA ALA A 121 -9.02 -9.48 -5.19
C ALA A 121 -10.05 -9.07 -4.12
N SER A 122 -10.25 -9.92 -3.11
CA SER A 122 -11.13 -9.63 -1.98
C SER A 122 -10.68 -8.38 -1.19
N GLU A 123 -9.37 -8.25 -0.90
CA GLU A 123 -8.84 -7.08 -0.19
C GLU A 123 -8.97 -5.80 -1.02
N LEU A 124 -8.76 -5.88 -2.35
CA LEU A 124 -8.93 -4.73 -3.25
C LEU A 124 -10.39 -4.27 -3.34
N LEU A 125 -11.34 -5.21 -3.39
CA LEU A 125 -12.77 -4.88 -3.39
C LEU A 125 -13.21 -4.25 -2.07
N GLU A 126 -12.77 -4.82 -0.93
CA GLU A 126 -13.03 -4.26 0.39
C GLU A 126 -12.43 -2.85 0.52
N ALA A 127 -11.20 -2.64 0.06
CA ALA A 127 -10.54 -1.35 0.08
C ALA A 127 -11.22 -0.33 -0.85
N PHE A 128 -11.75 -0.77 -2.00
CA PHE A 128 -12.55 0.07 -2.88
C PHE A 128 -13.82 0.57 -2.18
N ASP A 129 -14.50 -0.30 -1.44
CA ASP A 129 -15.70 0.04 -0.68
C ASP A 129 -15.39 0.75 0.67
N ASN A 130 -14.13 1.23 0.87
CA ASN A 130 -13.62 1.86 2.10
C ASN A 130 -13.77 0.98 3.36
N THR A 131 -13.67 -0.32 3.20
CA THR A 131 -13.72 -1.31 4.27
C THR A 131 -12.44 -2.16 4.27
N GLY A 132 -12.39 -3.18 5.12
CA GLY A 132 -11.27 -4.11 5.12
C GLY A 132 -10.09 -3.69 6.00
N SER A 133 -9.13 -4.61 6.09
CA SER A 133 -8.01 -4.50 7.03
C SER A 133 -7.00 -3.42 6.64
N SER A 134 -6.81 -3.19 5.35
CA SER A 134 -5.90 -2.16 4.83
C SER A 134 -6.40 -0.75 5.15
N VAL A 135 -7.70 -0.50 5.00
CA VAL A 135 -8.32 0.79 5.34
C VAL A 135 -8.29 1.00 6.85
N LYS A 136 -8.63 -0.04 7.62
CA LYS A 136 -8.52 0.02 9.09
C LYS A 136 -7.11 0.39 9.54
N LYS A 137 -6.08 -0.17 8.91
CA LYS A 137 -4.67 0.18 9.21
C LYS A 137 -4.37 1.66 8.96
N LYS A 138 -4.90 2.24 7.88
CA LYS A 138 -4.79 3.69 7.62
C LYS A 138 -5.44 4.48 8.75
N GLU A 139 -6.66 4.12 9.14
CA GLU A 139 -7.38 4.80 10.22
C GLU A 139 -6.66 4.71 11.56
N ASP A 140 -6.15 3.53 11.92
CA ASP A 140 -5.37 3.32 13.15
C ASP A 140 -4.10 4.17 13.15
N THR A 141 -3.43 4.28 11.99
CA THR A 141 -2.25 5.14 11.83
C THR A 141 -2.61 6.62 12.02
N HIS A 142 -3.73 7.07 11.45
CA HIS A 142 -4.21 8.44 11.63
C HIS A 142 -4.66 8.72 13.07
N LYS A 143 -5.34 7.77 13.74
CA LYS A 143 -5.71 7.89 15.17
C LYS A 143 -4.46 8.01 16.05
N MET A 144 -3.42 7.19 15.79
CA MET A 144 -2.15 7.31 16.52
C MET A 144 -1.48 8.66 16.28
N ALA A 145 -1.48 9.16 15.05
CA ALA A 145 -0.92 10.47 14.73
C ALA A 145 -1.69 11.60 15.42
N GLN A 146 -3.00 11.51 15.49
CA GLN A 146 -3.85 12.48 16.17
C GLN A 146 -3.65 12.46 17.68
N ALA A 147 -3.57 11.28 18.31
CA ALA A 147 -3.31 11.14 19.74
C ALA A 147 -1.95 11.74 20.15
N ASN A 148 -0.96 11.69 19.24
CA ASN A 148 0.37 12.24 19.47
C ASN A 148 0.55 13.67 18.93
N LYS A 149 -0.53 14.37 18.57
CA LYS A 149 -0.48 15.73 18.00
C LYS A 149 0.28 16.74 18.88
N ALA A 150 0.22 16.58 20.20
CA ALA A 150 0.94 17.43 21.15
C ALA A 150 2.46 17.43 20.94
N PHE A 151 3.03 16.35 20.38
CA PHE A 151 4.45 16.19 20.13
C PHE A 151 4.87 16.63 18.72
N ALA A 152 3.96 17.24 17.94
CA ALA A 152 4.25 17.70 16.56
C ALA A 152 5.37 18.75 16.51
N HIS A 153 5.55 19.54 17.57
CA HIS A 153 6.61 20.54 17.68
C HIS A 153 8.02 19.94 17.73
N TYR A 154 8.16 18.65 18.02
CA TYR A 154 9.44 17.92 17.92
C TYR A 154 9.78 17.46 16.48
N ARG A 155 8.99 17.87 15.49
CA ARG A 155 9.27 17.60 14.06
C ARG A 155 10.59 18.28 13.63
N TRP A 156 11.39 17.61 12.77
CA TRP A 156 12.60 18.13 12.12
C TRP A 156 12.42 18.27 10.62
#